data_1fffdd7bdb8a21125c2314640fea73a2
#
_entry.id   1fffdd7bdb8a21125c2314640fea73a2
#
_cell.length_a   1.000
_cell.length_b   1.000
_cell.length_c   1.000
_cell.angle_alpha   90.00
_cell.angle_beta   90.00
_cell.angle_gamma   90.00
#
_symmetry.space_group_name_H-M   'P 1'
#
loop_
_entity.id
_entity.type
_entity.pdbx_description
1 polymer ?
#
loop_
_entity_poly.entity_id
_entity_poly.type
_entity_poly.pdbx_seq_one_letter_code
_entity_poly.pdbx_strand_id
1 'polypeptide(L)'
;MEIPKSFLGYKRENGRAGTRNHVIILPVDDISNACAEAVANNIKGTIALPHSYGRLQFGADLELHFRTMIGTGCNPNVAAVIVIGIEPKWTKKIVDGIAKTGQPVEGFHIERTGDIGTTMKASKKAQEFVMWASEKQREECPLSDLWISVKCGESDTTSGLAANPTVGNLMDKLEPLGVHLCFGETSELTGAEKVCATRGATKEASEKFMNTWNAYNDFILKEATDDLSESQPTAGNIAGGLTTIEEKAFGNFQKIGNCKFIDVLEPAEEPTKGKGLYFMDTSSAAAECVTLQAAAGFNIHLFPTGQGNIVGNPIEPVVKLTANPLTVKGMGEHIDCDVSKILSREMNLSEAGDELIKTTLRVANGRLTCAEALGHKEFVMTKLYRSA
;
A
#
# COMPACT_ATOMS: atom_id res chain seq x y z
N MET A 1 -18.94 -18.53 -6.12
CA MET A 1 -18.63 -18.81 -4.69
C MET A 1 -19.48 -17.93 -3.79
N GLU A 2 -19.95 -18.43 -2.63
CA GLU A 2 -20.52 -17.57 -1.60
C GLU A 2 -19.36 -16.88 -0.84
N ILE A 3 -19.40 -15.55 -0.78
CA ILE A 3 -18.34 -14.77 -0.12
C ILE A 3 -18.73 -14.61 1.36
N PRO A 4 -17.87 -14.97 2.32
CA PRO A 4 -18.11 -14.74 3.75
C PRO A 4 -18.37 -13.28 4.06
N LYS A 5 -19.26 -13.00 5.01
CA LYS A 5 -19.58 -11.64 5.45
C LYS A 5 -18.61 -11.08 6.50
N SER A 6 -17.69 -11.90 6.95
CA SER A 6 -16.73 -11.58 8.02
C SER A 6 -15.36 -12.23 7.78
N PHE A 7 -14.36 -11.75 8.49
CA PHE A 7 -13.02 -12.32 8.58
C PHE A 7 -12.52 -12.25 10.03
N LEU A 8 -11.44 -12.97 10.34
CA LEU A 8 -10.81 -12.94 11.66
C LEU A 8 -9.70 -11.87 11.69
N GLY A 9 -9.99 -10.74 12.33
CA GLY A 9 -9.10 -9.59 12.42
C GLY A 9 -8.84 -9.13 13.86
N TYR A 10 -7.94 -8.16 13.99
CA TYR A 10 -7.66 -7.49 15.27
C TYR A 10 -8.45 -6.20 15.36
N LYS A 11 -9.47 -6.15 16.21
CA LYS A 11 -10.27 -4.93 16.42
C LYS A 11 -9.44 -3.81 17.05
N ARG A 12 -9.65 -2.60 16.56
CA ARG A 12 -9.03 -1.38 17.06
C ARG A 12 -10.07 -0.46 17.74
N GLU A 13 -9.61 0.42 18.63
CA GLU A 13 -10.50 1.32 19.38
C GLU A 13 -11.27 2.29 18.47
N ASN A 14 -10.70 2.66 17.34
CA ASN A 14 -11.37 3.49 16.31
C ASN A 14 -12.41 2.73 15.46
N GLY A 15 -12.73 1.49 15.80
CA GLY A 15 -13.71 0.67 15.08
C GLY A 15 -13.19 -0.01 13.82
N ARG A 16 -11.92 0.18 13.43
CA ARG A 16 -11.25 -0.50 12.32
C ARG A 16 -10.78 -1.90 12.74
N ALA A 17 -10.47 -2.75 11.76
CA ALA A 17 -9.89 -4.07 12.00
C ALA A 17 -8.59 -4.27 11.22
N GLY A 18 -7.54 -4.73 11.90
CA GLY A 18 -6.27 -5.11 11.29
C GLY A 18 -6.24 -6.57 10.87
N THR A 19 -5.56 -6.86 9.77
CA THR A 19 -5.23 -8.23 9.33
C THR A 19 -3.89 -8.70 9.92
N ARG A 20 -3.16 -7.79 10.55
CA ARG A 20 -1.90 -7.98 11.27
C ARG A 20 -1.96 -7.24 12.61
N ASN A 21 -0.93 -7.47 13.44
CA ASN A 21 -0.86 -6.92 14.80
C ASN A 21 0.57 -6.48 15.12
N HIS A 22 1.15 -5.62 14.28
CA HIS A 22 2.55 -5.21 14.35
C HIS A 22 2.80 -4.20 15.47
N VAL A 23 3.93 -4.32 16.15
CA VAL A 23 4.53 -3.24 16.96
C VAL A 23 5.67 -2.65 16.15
N ILE A 24 5.53 -1.38 15.78
CA ILE A 24 6.50 -0.72 14.89
C ILE A 24 7.37 0.28 15.65
N ILE A 25 8.61 0.41 15.20
CA ILE A 25 9.54 1.46 15.61
C ILE A 25 9.69 2.41 14.43
N LEU A 26 9.15 3.60 14.58
CA LEU A 26 8.98 4.59 13.52
C LEU A 26 9.99 5.73 13.70
N PRO A 27 11.09 5.77 12.94
CA PRO A 27 12.01 6.92 12.96
C PRO A 27 11.33 8.12 12.29
N VAL A 28 11.44 9.30 12.89
CA VAL A 28 10.85 10.55 12.36
C VAL A 28 11.63 11.06 11.15
N ASP A 29 12.92 10.78 11.12
CA ASP A 29 13.86 11.23 10.11
C ASP A 29 14.97 10.19 9.90
N ASP A 30 15.71 10.32 8.80
CA ASP A 30 16.77 9.40 8.39
C ASP A 30 17.89 9.24 9.43
N ILE A 31 18.21 10.29 10.16
CA ILE A 31 19.27 10.25 11.19
C ILE A 31 18.82 9.59 12.50
N SER A 32 17.54 9.29 12.64
CA SER A 32 16.98 8.50 13.75
C SER A 32 16.95 6.99 13.45
N ASN A 33 17.24 6.58 12.21
CA ASN A 33 17.16 5.19 11.77
C ASN A 33 17.99 4.24 12.63
N ALA A 34 19.25 4.60 12.92
CA ALA A 34 20.14 3.74 13.69
C ALA A 34 19.59 3.43 15.10
N CYS A 35 19.00 4.42 15.76
CA CYS A 35 18.36 4.24 17.06
C CYS A 35 17.11 3.35 16.96
N ALA A 36 16.27 3.56 15.92
CA ALA A 36 15.07 2.74 15.68
C ALA A 36 15.42 1.27 15.38
N GLU A 37 16.41 1.03 14.53
CA GLU A 37 16.91 -0.31 14.22
C GLU A 37 17.53 -0.99 15.44
N ALA A 38 18.26 -0.26 16.28
CA ALA A 38 18.81 -0.78 17.53
C ALA A 38 17.72 -1.25 18.48
N VAL A 39 16.61 -0.51 18.62
CA VAL A 39 15.44 -0.95 19.40
C VAL A 39 14.83 -2.22 18.83
N ALA A 40 14.62 -2.28 17.52
CA ALA A 40 14.04 -3.46 16.87
C ALA A 40 14.95 -4.68 16.95
N ASN A 41 16.26 -4.50 16.91
CA ASN A 41 17.22 -5.61 17.11
C ASN A 41 17.22 -6.13 18.56
N ASN A 42 16.99 -5.24 19.54
CA ASN A 42 16.92 -5.62 20.95
C ASN A 42 15.62 -6.32 21.32
N ILE A 43 14.48 -5.93 20.74
CA ILE A 43 13.15 -6.38 21.15
C ILE A 43 12.50 -7.19 20.02
N LYS A 44 12.49 -8.50 20.17
CA LYS A 44 11.79 -9.41 19.23
C LYS A 44 10.30 -9.11 19.17
N GLY A 45 9.72 -9.15 17.97
CA GLY A 45 8.30 -8.85 17.74
C GLY A 45 8.07 -7.38 17.37
N THR A 46 9.11 -6.58 17.23
CA THR A 46 9.06 -5.23 16.68
C THR A 46 9.62 -5.18 15.25
N ILE A 47 9.19 -4.18 14.50
CA ILE A 47 9.66 -3.89 13.14
C ILE A 47 10.08 -2.43 13.07
N ALA A 48 11.34 -2.14 12.75
CA ALA A 48 11.77 -0.78 12.42
C ALA A 48 11.42 -0.44 10.98
N LEU A 49 11.05 0.82 10.75
CA LEU A 49 10.70 1.36 9.43
C LEU A 49 11.71 2.44 8.99
N PRO A 50 12.99 2.09 8.74
CA PRO A 50 14.00 3.06 8.33
C PRO A 50 13.67 3.65 6.95
N HIS A 51 13.99 4.93 6.77
CA HIS A 51 13.78 5.65 5.51
C HIS A 51 14.83 6.76 5.34
N SER A 52 14.85 7.39 4.15
CA SER A 52 15.93 8.29 3.75
C SER A 52 15.62 9.79 3.90
N TYR A 53 14.46 10.16 4.48
CA TYR A 53 14.00 11.55 4.44
C TYR A 53 13.58 12.08 5.82
N GLY A 54 13.12 13.33 5.86
CA GLY A 54 12.57 14.02 7.03
C GLY A 54 13.18 15.39 7.26
N ARG A 55 14.51 15.48 7.37
CA ARG A 55 15.19 16.73 7.67
C ARG A 55 15.15 17.72 6.50
N LEU A 56 14.93 18.99 6.84
CA LEU A 56 14.95 20.12 5.90
C LEU A 56 13.90 20.02 4.77
N GLN A 57 12.88 19.17 4.90
CA GLN A 57 11.69 19.22 4.05
C GLN A 57 10.82 20.41 4.46
N PHE A 58 10.04 20.94 3.51
CA PHE A 58 9.20 22.12 3.72
C PHE A 58 7.94 22.09 2.85
N GLY A 59 6.96 22.96 3.19
CA GLY A 59 5.71 23.07 2.42
C GLY A 59 4.98 21.75 2.23
N ALA A 60 4.46 21.50 1.05
CA ALA A 60 3.70 20.31 0.70
C ALA A 60 4.50 19.02 0.92
N ASP A 61 5.82 19.04 0.70
CA ASP A 61 6.70 17.89 0.93
C ASP A 61 6.76 17.50 2.41
N LEU A 62 6.86 18.49 3.31
CA LEU A 62 6.84 18.25 4.76
C LEU A 62 5.45 17.79 5.24
N GLU A 63 4.39 18.32 4.66
CA GLU A 63 3.01 17.88 4.98
C GLU A 63 2.80 16.44 4.55
N LEU A 64 3.24 16.04 3.35
CA LEU A 64 3.20 14.66 2.88
C LEU A 64 4.01 13.74 3.80
N HIS A 65 5.22 14.16 4.20
CA HIS A 65 6.04 13.43 5.15
C HIS A 65 5.29 13.12 6.46
N PHE A 66 4.72 14.14 7.10
CA PHE A 66 3.95 13.93 8.33
C PHE A 66 2.70 13.09 8.12
N ARG A 67 1.96 13.31 7.01
CA ARG A 67 0.76 12.53 6.70
C ARG A 67 1.10 11.06 6.52
N THR A 68 2.19 10.74 5.80
CA THR A 68 2.64 9.36 5.60
C THR A 68 3.08 8.72 6.92
N MET A 69 3.86 9.43 7.75
CA MET A 69 4.33 8.90 9.04
C MET A 69 3.17 8.65 10.02
N ILE A 70 2.28 9.63 10.17
CA ILE A 70 1.12 9.51 11.04
C ILE A 70 0.19 8.41 10.53
N GLY A 71 -0.12 8.40 9.23
CA GLY A 71 -0.99 7.40 8.61
C GLY A 71 -0.43 5.98 8.74
N THR A 72 0.88 5.81 8.58
CA THR A 72 1.55 4.52 8.82
C THR A 72 1.33 4.03 10.25
N GLY A 73 1.49 4.92 11.25
CA GLY A 73 1.22 4.60 12.65
C GLY A 73 -0.27 4.34 12.94
N CYS A 74 -1.17 4.99 12.21
CA CYS A 74 -2.63 4.83 12.36
C CYS A 74 -3.18 3.58 11.63
N ASN A 75 -2.38 2.90 10.80
CA ASN A 75 -2.85 1.75 10.04
C ASN A 75 -3.39 0.66 10.98
N PRO A 76 -4.56 0.07 10.71
CA PRO A 76 -5.15 -0.94 11.61
C PRO A 76 -4.31 -2.22 11.75
N ASN A 77 -3.36 -2.48 10.86
CA ASN A 77 -2.39 -3.58 11.01
C ASN A 77 -1.32 -3.32 12.08
N VAL A 78 -1.22 -2.08 12.56
CA VAL A 78 -0.30 -1.67 13.63
C VAL A 78 -1.03 -1.72 14.97
N ALA A 79 -0.47 -2.45 15.93
CA ALA A 79 -1.00 -2.56 17.29
C ALA A 79 -0.51 -1.42 18.19
N ALA A 80 0.78 -1.09 18.10
CA ALA A 80 1.41 -0.05 18.90
C ALA A 80 2.62 0.55 18.18
N VAL A 81 2.98 1.77 18.54
CA VAL A 81 4.03 2.54 17.87
C VAL A 81 5.03 3.13 18.87
N ILE A 82 6.32 2.92 18.63
CA ILE A 82 7.40 3.70 19.22
C ILE A 82 7.88 4.70 18.17
N VAL A 83 7.77 5.98 18.46
CA VAL A 83 8.24 7.05 17.57
C VAL A 83 9.60 7.55 18.09
N ILE A 84 10.61 7.57 17.22
CA ILE A 84 11.96 8.05 17.59
C ILE A 84 12.36 9.17 16.63
N GLY A 85 12.61 10.35 17.17
CA GLY A 85 13.08 11.50 16.41
C GLY A 85 14.33 12.13 17.02
N ILE A 86 14.94 13.05 16.29
CA ILE A 86 16.06 13.84 16.82
C ILE A 86 15.57 14.82 17.87
N GLU A 87 14.50 15.56 17.55
CA GLU A 87 14.01 16.64 18.39
C GLU A 87 12.54 16.42 18.86
N PRO A 88 12.14 17.03 19.98
CA PRO A 88 10.85 16.71 20.60
C PRO A 88 9.63 17.19 19.82
N LYS A 89 9.72 18.27 19.03
CA LYS A 89 8.56 18.92 18.40
C LYS A 89 7.93 18.05 17.30
N TRP A 90 8.75 17.52 16.39
CA TRP A 90 8.29 16.64 15.31
C TRP A 90 7.86 15.27 15.85
N THR A 91 8.66 14.74 16.81
CA THR A 91 8.32 13.52 17.53
C THR A 91 6.91 13.64 18.15
N LYS A 92 6.67 14.73 18.89
CA LYS A 92 5.36 15.00 19.50
C LYS A 92 4.25 15.14 18.46
N LYS A 93 4.48 15.82 17.33
CA LYS A 93 3.48 15.98 16.26
C LYS A 93 3.00 14.64 15.72
N ILE A 94 3.92 13.69 15.51
CA ILE A 94 3.58 12.34 15.02
C ILE A 94 2.84 11.56 16.11
N VAL A 95 3.34 11.57 17.35
CA VAL A 95 2.67 10.92 18.49
C VAL A 95 1.25 11.43 18.67
N ASP A 96 1.04 12.76 18.71
CA ASP A 96 -0.28 13.36 18.85
C ASP A 96 -1.22 13.00 17.70
N GLY A 97 -0.67 12.85 16.48
CA GLY A 97 -1.43 12.41 15.31
C GLY A 97 -1.94 10.98 15.44
N ILE A 98 -1.04 10.06 15.80
CA ILE A 98 -1.36 8.63 15.98
C ILE A 98 -2.30 8.41 17.16
N ALA A 99 -2.07 9.08 18.28
CA ALA A 99 -2.86 8.93 19.50
C ALA A 99 -4.38 9.20 19.29
N LYS A 100 -4.75 9.96 18.25
CA LYS A 100 -6.16 10.25 17.92
C LYS A 100 -6.96 8.99 17.55
N THR A 101 -6.29 7.92 17.12
CA THR A 101 -6.94 6.65 16.79
C THR A 101 -7.17 5.74 18.00
N GLY A 102 -6.66 6.11 19.17
CA GLY A 102 -6.64 5.27 20.37
C GLY A 102 -5.53 4.23 20.39
N GLN A 103 -4.70 4.14 19.33
CA GLN A 103 -3.58 3.20 19.30
C GLN A 103 -2.50 3.59 20.32
N PRO A 104 -1.94 2.64 21.09
CA PRO A 104 -0.82 2.89 21.98
C PRO A 104 0.38 3.43 21.23
N VAL A 105 0.85 4.60 21.63
CA VAL A 105 2.00 5.26 21.02
C VAL A 105 2.84 5.96 22.07
N GLU A 106 4.16 5.87 21.97
CA GLU A 106 5.10 6.59 22.83
C GLU A 106 6.22 7.18 21.98
N GLY A 107 6.65 8.40 22.36
CA GLY A 107 7.69 9.16 21.64
C GLY A 107 8.97 9.32 22.43
N PHE A 108 10.09 9.19 21.76
CA PHE A 108 11.44 9.40 22.30
C PHE A 108 12.24 10.30 21.35
N HIS A 109 13.15 11.10 21.90
CA HIS A 109 14.02 11.96 21.10
C HIS A 109 15.48 11.84 21.56
N ILE A 110 16.38 11.97 20.61
CA ILE A 110 17.81 11.74 20.80
C ILE A 110 18.49 12.98 21.39
N GLU A 111 18.00 14.17 21.04
CA GLU A 111 18.55 15.44 21.54
C GLU A 111 18.59 15.44 23.07
N ARG A 112 19.75 15.77 23.64
CA ARG A 112 20.04 15.80 25.08
C ARG A 112 19.91 14.46 25.83
N THR A 113 19.58 13.37 25.15
CA THR A 113 19.49 12.01 25.74
C THR A 113 20.58 11.11 25.17
N GLY A 114 20.97 11.33 23.93
CA GLY A 114 21.91 10.50 23.16
C GLY A 114 21.27 9.20 22.67
N ASP A 115 21.90 8.55 21.70
CA ASP A 115 21.41 7.32 21.09
C ASP A 115 21.25 6.18 22.08
N ILE A 116 22.27 5.93 22.92
CA ILE A 116 22.25 4.83 23.89
C ILE A 116 21.13 5.02 24.92
N GLY A 117 20.99 6.23 25.44
CA GLY A 117 19.96 6.58 26.42
C GLY A 117 18.55 6.46 25.83
N THR A 118 18.36 6.91 24.59
CA THR A 118 17.09 6.82 23.86
C THR A 118 16.76 5.38 23.52
N THR A 119 17.70 4.61 22.98
CA THR A 119 17.53 3.18 22.68
C THR A 119 17.13 2.38 23.93
N MET A 120 17.76 2.65 25.07
CA MET A 120 17.43 1.97 26.32
C MET A 120 15.98 2.26 26.79
N LYS A 121 15.57 3.53 26.75
CA LYS A 121 14.21 3.93 27.18
C LYS A 121 13.15 3.38 26.21
N ALA A 122 13.38 3.54 24.91
CA ALA A 122 12.49 3.06 23.86
C ALA A 122 12.36 1.54 23.85
N SER A 123 13.46 0.80 24.08
CA SER A 123 13.44 -0.67 24.18
C SER A 123 12.57 -1.16 25.35
N LYS A 124 12.63 -0.52 26.52
CA LYS A 124 11.75 -0.87 27.66
C LYS A 124 10.29 -0.71 27.27
N LYS A 125 9.92 0.39 26.64
CA LYS A 125 8.52 0.64 26.22
C LYS A 125 8.10 -0.28 25.07
N ALA A 126 8.98 -0.55 24.13
CA ALA A 126 8.72 -1.51 23.06
C ALA A 126 8.45 -2.93 23.60
N GLN A 127 9.18 -3.35 24.63
CA GLN A 127 8.91 -4.63 25.33
C GLN A 127 7.49 -4.65 25.92
N GLU A 128 7.08 -3.59 26.64
CA GLU A 128 5.72 -3.49 27.20
C GLU A 128 4.67 -3.59 26.08
N PHE A 129 4.87 -2.90 24.97
CA PHE A 129 3.94 -2.93 23.83
C PHE A 129 3.87 -4.30 23.15
N VAL A 130 5.00 -4.98 22.98
CA VAL A 130 5.02 -6.35 22.42
C VAL A 130 4.27 -7.32 23.32
N MET A 131 4.50 -7.27 24.65
CA MET A 131 3.79 -8.11 25.61
C MET A 131 2.29 -7.85 25.54
N TRP A 132 1.87 -6.58 25.60
CA TRP A 132 0.48 -6.18 25.48
C TRP A 132 -0.15 -6.61 24.14
N ALA A 133 0.56 -6.42 23.01
CA ALA A 133 0.07 -6.81 21.70
C ALA A 133 -0.08 -8.33 21.55
N SER A 134 0.78 -9.11 22.25
CA SER A 134 0.74 -10.58 22.22
C SER A 134 -0.50 -11.17 22.90
N GLU A 135 -1.16 -10.42 23.78
CA GLU A 135 -2.41 -10.82 24.44
C GLU A 135 -3.66 -10.63 23.55
N LYS A 136 -3.53 -9.86 22.48
CA LYS A 136 -4.66 -9.60 21.57
C LYS A 136 -4.97 -10.84 20.73
N GLN A 137 -6.26 -11.18 20.66
CA GLN A 137 -6.74 -12.28 19.86
C GLN A 137 -7.44 -11.77 18.60
N ARG A 138 -7.47 -12.59 17.55
CA ARG A 138 -8.30 -12.33 16.38
C ARG A 138 -9.76 -12.57 16.75
N GLU A 139 -10.62 -11.66 16.29
CA GLU A 139 -12.05 -11.70 16.50
C GLU A 139 -12.77 -11.61 15.17
N GLU A 140 -14.05 -12.00 15.14
CA GLU A 140 -14.89 -11.84 13.96
C GLU A 140 -15.12 -10.34 13.68
N CYS A 141 -14.73 -9.90 12.47
CA CYS A 141 -14.85 -8.54 11.98
C CYS A 141 -15.67 -8.54 10.69
N PRO A 142 -16.54 -7.54 10.45
CA PRO A 142 -17.27 -7.46 9.20
C PRO A 142 -16.34 -7.36 7.99
N LEU A 143 -16.71 -7.99 6.88
CA LEU A 143 -15.92 -7.94 5.65
C LEU A 143 -15.68 -6.50 5.17
N SER A 144 -16.59 -5.60 5.47
CA SER A 144 -16.49 -4.17 5.15
C SER A 144 -15.35 -3.43 5.85
N ASP A 145 -14.72 -4.05 6.86
CA ASP A 145 -13.53 -3.48 7.52
C ASP A 145 -12.23 -3.84 6.79
N LEU A 146 -12.31 -4.69 5.75
CA LEU A 146 -11.21 -4.84 4.81
C LEU A 146 -11.13 -3.60 3.92
N TRP A 147 -9.93 -3.05 3.84
CA TRP A 147 -9.58 -1.99 2.92
C TRP A 147 -8.46 -2.51 2.02
N ILE A 148 -8.80 -2.67 0.74
CA ILE A 148 -7.94 -3.35 -0.23
C ILE A 148 -7.43 -2.34 -1.24
N SER A 149 -6.11 -2.22 -1.34
CA SER A 149 -5.43 -1.41 -2.35
C SER A 149 -4.89 -2.29 -3.48
N VAL A 150 -4.63 -1.70 -4.64
CA VAL A 150 -4.04 -2.40 -5.77
C VAL A 150 -3.05 -1.54 -6.53
N LYS A 151 -1.95 -2.17 -6.94
CA LYS A 151 -0.95 -1.67 -7.86
C LYS A 151 -0.41 -2.83 -8.70
N CYS A 152 -0.26 -2.67 -10.00
CA CYS A 152 0.41 -3.68 -10.81
C CYS A 152 1.89 -3.34 -11.02
N GLY A 153 2.71 -4.35 -11.32
CA GLY A 153 4.12 -4.13 -11.59
C GLY A 153 4.76 -5.24 -12.38
N GLU A 154 5.85 -4.93 -13.07
CA GLU A 154 6.51 -5.81 -14.02
C GLU A 154 5.51 -6.40 -15.03
N SER A 155 4.65 -5.51 -15.55
CA SER A 155 3.54 -5.88 -16.43
C SER A 155 4.04 -6.44 -17.75
N ASP A 156 3.31 -7.42 -18.28
CA ASP A 156 3.46 -8.00 -19.60
C ASP A 156 2.09 -8.15 -20.27
N THR A 157 2.00 -8.78 -21.43
CA THR A 157 0.72 -9.00 -22.11
C THR A 157 -0.28 -9.79 -21.26
N THR A 158 0.17 -10.70 -20.40
CA THR A 158 -0.71 -11.50 -19.53
C THR A 158 -1.35 -10.67 -18.43
N SER A 159 -0.72 -9.53 -18.06
CA SER A 159 -1.24 -8.61 -17.04
C SER A 159 -2.58 -8.00 -17.48
N GLY A 160 -2.63 -7.42 -18.68
CA GLY A 160 -3.84 -6.81 -19.21
C GLY A 160 -4.90 -7.83 -19.66
N LEU A 161 -4.47 -9.02 -20.11
CA LEU A 161 -5.38 -10.06 -20.59
C LEU A 161 -6.04 -10.88 -19.46
N ALA A 162 -5.38 -11.04 -18.32
CA ALA A 162 -5.84 -11.94 -17.28
C ALA A 162 -5.62 -11.46 -15.84
N ALA A 163 -4.40 -11.07 -15.43
CA ALA A 163 -4.12 -10.76 -14.03
C ALA A 163 -4.89 -9.52 -13.54
N ASN A 164 -4.83 -8.39 -14.26
CA ASN A 164 -5.58 -7.19 -13.94
C ASN A 164 -7.11 -7.40 -14.03
N PRO A 165 -7.66 -8.02 -15.08
CA PRO A 165 -9.08 -8.39 -15.11
C PRO A 165 -9.52 -9.28 -13.95
N THR A 166 -8.66 -10.18 -13.44
CA THR A 166 -8.95 -10.98 -12.25
C THR A 166 -9.14 -10.11 -11.01
N VAL A 167 -8.27 -9.11 -10.82
CA VAL A 167 -8.45 -8.11 -9.74
C VAL A 167 -9.75 -7.32 -9.95
N GLY A 168 -10.04 -6.89 -11.17
CA GLY A 168 -11.30 -6.22 -11.52
C GLY A 168 -12.53 -7.06 -11.16
N ASN A 169 -12.48 -8.35 -11.43
CA ASN A 169 -13.56 -9.27 -11.05
C ASN A 169 -13.72 -9.42 -9.53
N LEU A 170 -12.60 -9.44 -8.78
CA LEU A 170 -12.63 -9.38 -7.31
C LEU A 170 -13.28 -8.06 -6.85
N MET A 171 -12.90 -6.92 -7.42
CA MET A 171 -13.47 -5.63 -7.04
C MET A 171 -14.97 -5.56 -7.30
N ASP A 172 -15.44 -6.02 -8.47
CA ASP A 172 -16.86 -6.11 -8.82
C ASP A 172 -17.67 -6.94 -7.82
N LYS A 173 -17.05 -7.96 -7.22
CA LYS A 173 -17.67 -8.83 -6.22
C LYS A 173 -17.63 -8.28 -4.79
N LEU A 174 -16.61 -7.52 -4.44
CA LEU A 174 -16.41 -7.03 -3.07
C LEU A 174 -16.98 -5.63 -2.84
N GLU A 175 -17.02 -4.78 -3.85
CA GLU A 175 -17.57 -3.41 -3.72
C GLU A 175 -19.02 -3.40 -3.20
N PRO A 176 -19.94 -4.25 -3.71
CA PRO A 176 -21.32 -4.30 -3.19
C PRO A 176 -21.41 -4.79 -1.74
N LEU A 177 -20.36 -5.45 -1.21
CA LEU A 177 -20.28 -5.90 0.18
C LEU A 177 -19.73 -4.82 1.12
N GLY A 178 -19.45 -3.63 0.59
CA GLY A 178 -19.03 -2.46 1.34
C GLY A 178 -17.54 -2.47 1.72
N VAL A 179 -16.72 -3.21 0.99
CA VAL A 179 -15.26 -3.15 1.11
C VAL A 179 -14.75 -1.84 0.52
N HIS A 180 -13.77 -1.20 1.17
CA HIS A 180 -13.08 -0.05 0.61
C HIS A 180 -12.00 -0.55 -0.35
N LEU A 181 -11.98 0.02 -1.53
CA LEU A 181 -11.07 -0.34 -2.61
C LEU A 181 -10.26 0.90 -3.04
N CYS A 182 -9.01 0.72 -3.44
CA CYS A 182 -8.20 1.82 -3.95
C CYS A 182 -7.28 1.35 -5.08
N PHE A 183 -7.16 2.17 -6.10
CA PHE A 183 -6.12 2.05 -7.12
C PHE A 183 -5.36 3.37 -7.22
N GLY A 184 -4.18 3.35 -7.84
CA GLY A 184 -3.34 4.52 -8.00
C GLY A 184 -2.62 4.50 -9.35
N GLU A 185 -1.34 4.92 -9.36
CA GLU A 185 -0.46 4.89 -10.52
C GLU A 185 -0.85 5.92 -11.59
N THR A 186 -0.90 7.19 -11.18
CA THR A 186 -1.34 8.31 -12.03
C THR A 186 -0.64 8.34 -13.38
N SER A 187 0.68 8.12 -13.42
CA SER A 187 1.46 8.06 -14.65
C SER A 187 1.10 6.91 -15.58
N GLU A 188 0.76 5.75 -15.02
CA GLU A 188 0.41 4.55 -15.81
C GLU A 188 -1.03 4.58 -16.37
N LEU A 189 -1.76 5.67 -16.20
CA LEU A 189 -3.04 5.91 -16.85
C LEU A 189 -2.93 6.84 -18.06
N THR A 190 -1.72 7.30 -18.40
CA THR A 190 -1.44 8.13 -19.58
C THR A 190 -1.84 7.39 -20.85
N GLY A 191 -2.73 8.01 -21.64
CA GLY A 191 -3.35 7.41 -22.82
C GLY A 191 -4.70 6.73 -22.55
N ALA A 192 -5.01 6.38 -21.30
CA ALA A 192 -6.32 5.88 -20.87
C ALA A 192 -7.04 6.84 -19.90
N GLU A 193 -6.46 8.00 -19.59
CA GLU A 193 -6.98 8.95 -18.59
C GLU A 193 -8.42 9.38 -18.84
N LYS A 194 -8.78 9.67 -20.09
CA LYS A 194 -10.14 10.08 -20.47
C LYS A 194 -11.16 8.96 -20.24
N VAL A 195 -10.76 7.72 -20.56
CA VAL A 195 -11.62 6.54 -20.32
C VAL A 195 -11.74 6.28 -18.82
N CYS A 196 -10.64 6.39 -18.07
CA CYS A 196 -10.66 6.26 -16.62
C CYS A 196 -11.58 7.32 -15.98
N ALA A 197 -11.52 8.57 -16.42
CA ALA A 197 -12.39 9.64 -15.94
C ALA A 197 -13.89 9.32 -16.08
N THR A 198 -14.31 8.56 -17.11
CA THR A 198 -15.72 8.14 -17.27
C THR A 198 -16.20 7.21 -16.16
N ARG A 199 -15.29 6.67 -15.36
CA ARG A 199 -15.57 5.78 -14.23
C ARG A 199 -15.73 6.52 -12.90
N GLY A 200 -15.68 7.85 -12.89
CA GLY A 200 -16.09 8.63 -11.73
C GLY A 200 -17.57 8.40 -11.41
N ALA A 201 -17.90 8.16 -10.14
CA ALA A 201 -19.28 7.98 -9.70
C ALA A 201 -20.09 9.28 -9.79
N THR A 202 -19.42 10.41 -9.72
CA THR A 202 -19.98 11.76 -9.89
C THR A 202 -19.14 12.57 -10.85
N LYS A 203 -19.70 13.66 -11.34
CA LYS A 203 -18.98 14.62 -12.20
C LYS A 203 -17.77 15.21 -11.48
N GLU A 204 -17.92 15.52 -10.19
CA GLU A 204 -16.87 16.08 -9.35
C GLU A 204 -15.69 15.10 -9.20
N ALA A 205 -15.97 13.80 -9.02
CA ALA A 205 -14.93 12.78 -8.95
C ALA A 205 -14.16 12.67 -10.27
N SER A 206 -14.88 12.68 -11.41
CA SER A 206 -14.28 12.68 -12.75
C SER A 206 -13.41 13.92 -13.02
N GLU A 207 -13.90 15.11 -12.64
CA GLU A 207 -13.17 16.37 -12.80
C GLU A 207 -11.93 16.40 -11.88
N LYS A 208 -12.06 15.94 -10.61
CA LYS A 208 -10.93 15.86 -9.68
C LYS A 208 -9.86 14.91 -10.21
N PHE A 209 -10.26 13.74 -10.76
CA PHE A 209 -9.33 12.81 -11.40
C PHE A 209 -8.58 13.45 -12.56
N MET A 210 -9.28 14.10 -13.49
CA MET A 210 -8.64 14.75 -14.62
C MET A 210 -7.70 15.88 -14.18
N ASN A 211 -8.08 16.65 -13.17
CA ASN A 211 -7.21 17.70 -12.61
C ASN A 211 -5.93 17.11 -12.01
N THR A 212 -6.04 16.01 -11.26
CA THR A 212 -4.90 15.28 -10.69
C THR A 212 -3.97 14.74 -11.79
N TRP A 213 -4.54 14.08 -12.80
CA TRP A 213 -3.75 13.57 -13.92
C TRP A 213 -3.07 14.70 -14.71
N ASN A 214 -3.78 15.80 -15.01
CA ASN A 214 -3.22 16.96 -15.68
C ASN A 214 -2.07 17.58 -14.88
N ALA A 215 -2.24 17.76 -13.57
CA ALA A 215 -1.19 18.32 -12.71
C ALA A 215 0.06 17.43 -12.70
N TYR A 216 -0.11 16.11 -12.68
CA TYR A 216 0.99 15.15 -12.77
C TYR A 216 1.68 15.23 -14.13
N ASN A 217 0.90 15.24 -15.22
CA ASN A 217 1.42 15.36 -16.59
C ASN A 217 2.17 16.68 -16.80
N ASP A 218 1.62 17.80 -16.33
CA ASP A 218 2.27 19.12 -16.39
C ASP A 218 3.59 19.14 -15.61
N PHE A 219 3.64 18.48 -14.45
CA PHE A 219 4.86 18.32 -13.67
C PHE A 219 5.92 17.54 -14.49
N ILE A 220 5.55 16.41 -15.07
CA ILE A 220 6.47 15.58 -15.89
C ILE A 220 6.99 16.37 -17.09
N LEU A 221 6.11 17.01 -17.84
CA LEU A 221 6.51 17.81 -19.03
C LEU A 221 7.39 19.00 -18.68
N LYS A 222 7.23 19.57 -17.48
CA LYS A 222 8.07 20.68 -17.00
C LYS A 222 9.49 20.22 -16.60
N GLU A 223 9.61 19.05 -15.99
CA GLU A 223 10.89 18.55 -15.46
C GLU A 223 11.61 17.58 -16.41
N ALA A 224 10.88 16.96 -17.34
CA ALA A 224 11.41 16.05 -18.34
C ALA A 224 11.64 16.77 -19.69
N THR A 225 12.59 16.27 -20.47
CA THR A 225 12.82 16.76 -21.83
C THR A 225 11.82 16.24 -22.83
N ASP A 226 11.23 15.06 -22.54
CA ASP A 226 10.24 14.37 -23.34
C ASP A 226 9.04 13.93 -22.50
N ASP A 227 8.10 13.22 -23.09
CA ASP A 227 6.95 12.66 -22.41
C ASP A 227 7.30 11.36 -21.62
N LEU A 228 6.30 10.75 -20.98
CA LEU A 228 6.50 9.52 -20.19
C LEU A 228 6.87 8.30 -21.05
N SER A 229 6.75 8.33 -22.37
CA SER A 229 7.08 7.20 -23.24
C SER A 229 8.56 6.79 -23.18
N GLU A 230 9.45 7.64 -22.71
CA GLU A 230 10.84 7.29 -22.46
C GLU A 230 11.03 6.35 -21.25
N SER A 231 10.13 6.44 -20.26
CA SER A 231 10.20 5.64 -19.05
C SER A 231 9.16 4.51 -18.98
N GLN A 232 8.11 4.57 -19.80
CA GLN A 232 6.99 3.65 -19.81
C GLN A 232 6.53 3.35 -21.27
N PRO A 233 6.41 2.09 -21.68
CA PRO A 233 6.77 0.85 -20.98
C PRO A 233 8.26 0.70 -20.73
N THR A 234 8.63 0.07 -19.60
CA THR A 234 10.03 -0.27 -19.33
C THR A 234 10.58 -1.30 -20.33
N ALA A 235 11.90 -1.44 -20.44
CA ALA A 235 12.51 -2.48 -21.26
C ALA A 235 11.99 -3.90 -20.92
N GLY A 236 11.70 -4.16 -19.63
CA GLY A 236 11.08 -5.40 -19.18
C GLY A 236 9.65 -5.56 -19.69
N ASN A 237 8.84 -4.50 -19.67
CA ASN A 237 7.48 -4.53 -20.21
C ASN A 237 7.48 -4.82 -21.72
N ILE A 238 8.40 -4.21 -22.48
CA ILE A 238 8.57 -4.45 -23.92
C ILE A 238 8.99 -5.90 -24.18
N ALA A 239 9.95 -6.41 -23.41
CA ALA A 239 10.35 -7.82 -23.49
C ALA A 239 9.20 -8.78 -23.16
N GLY A 240 8.27 -8.36 -22.29
CA GLY A 240 7.00 -9.04 -21.97
C GLY A 240 5.89 -8.88 -23.00
N GLY A 241 6.16 -8.16 -24.12
CA GLY A 241 5.26 -8.05 -25.27
C GLY A 241 4.39 -6.76 -25.28
N LEU A 242 4.56 -5.83 -24.36
CA LEU A 242 3.89 -4.52 -24.41
C LEU A 242 4.60 -3.60 -25.39
N THR A 243 3.82 -2.78 -26.12
CA THR A 243 4.33 -1.95 -27.22
C THR A 243 4.34 -0.45 -26.91
N THR A 244 3.26 0.07 -26.32
CA THR A 244 3.08 1.51 -26.06
C THR A 244 2.58 1.77 -24.63
N ILE A 245 2.69 3.04 -24.21
CA ILE A 245 2.15 3.47 -22.90
C ILE A 245 0.63 3.33 -22.85
N GLU A 246 -0.07 3.59 -23.96
CA GLU A 246 -1.54 3.44 -24.05
C GLU A 246 -1.95 1.97 -23.86
N GLU A 247 -1.28 1.03 -24.51
CA GLU A 247 -1.55 -0.40 -24.33
C GLU A 247 -1.37 -0.81 -22.86
N LYS A 248 -0.27 -0.34 -22.26
CA LYS A 248 -0.01 -0.58 -20.83
C LYS A 248 -1.10 0.04 -19.96
N ALA A 249 -1.51 1.29 -20.25
CA ALA A 249 -2.54 2.01 -19.49
C ALA A 249 -3.92 1.34 -19.58
N PHE A 250 -4.35 0.89 -20.77
CA PHE A 250 -5.59 0.13 -20.93
C PHE A 250 -5.55 -1.22 -20.20
N GLY A 251 -4.41 -1.91 -20.20
CA GLY A 251 -4.20 -3.12 -19.42
C GLY A 251 -4.25 -2.86 -17.92
N ASN A 252 -3.64 -1.76 -17.46
CA ASN A 252 -3.66 -1.31 -16.07
C ASN A 252 -5.08 -0.98 -15.61
N PHE A 253 -5.84 -0.27 -16.41
CA PHE A 253 -7.22 0.13 -16.12
C PHE A 253 -8.16 -1.06 -15.86
N GLN A 254 -7.90 -2.25 -16.41
CA GLN A 254 -8.73 -3.44 -16.20
C GLN A 254 -8.83 -3.87 -14.73
N LYS A 255 -7.88 -3.47 -13.88
CA LYS A 255 -7.86 -3.86 -12.47
C LYS A 255 -8.99 -3.28 -11.62
N ILE A 256 -9.71 -2.26 -12.12
CA ILE A 256 -10.88 -1.69 -11.42
C ILE A 256 -12.21 -2.35 -11.79
N GLY A 257 -12.22 -3.31 -12.71
CA GLY A 257 -13.45 -4.01 -13.16
C GLY A 257 -14.49 -3.03 -13.69
N ASN A 258 -15.73 -3.16 -13.22
CA ASN A 258 -16.86 -2.28 -13.52
C ASN A 258 -17.12 -1.22 -12.44
N CYS A 259 -16.34 -1.20 -11.36
CA CYS A 259 -16.51 -0.26 -10.26
C CYS A 259 -16.36 1.19 -10.71
N LYS A 260 -17.03 2.09 -9.99
CA LYS A 260 -16.91 3.55 -10.16
C LYS A 260 -16.19 4.13 -8.95
N PHE A 261 -15.14 4.93 -9.18
CA PHE A 261 -14.49 5.58 -8.05
C PHE A 261 -15.30 6.78 -7.56
N ILE A 262 -15.45 6.85 -6.23
CA ILE A 262 -16.30 7.87 -5.56
C ILE A 262 -15.54 9.13 -5.21
N ASP A 263 -14.22 9.06 -5.10
CA ASP A 263 -13.34 10.21 -4.87
C ASP A 263 -11.91 9.94 -5.35
N VAL A 264 -11.13 11.01 -5.38
CA VAL A 264 -9.69 11.03 -5.63
C VAL A 264 -8.99 11.47 -4.35
N LEU A 265 -8.00 10.71 -3.94
CA LEU A 265 -7.21 10.94 -2.73
C LEU A 265 -5.86 11.57 -3.09
N GLU A 266 -5.43 12.50 -2.26
CA GLU A 266 -4.04 12.91 -2.21
C GLU A 266 -3.15 11.75 -1.74
N PRO A 267 -1.83 11.77 -2.02
CA PRO A 267 -0.90 10.75 -1.50
C PRO A 267 -1.04 10.56 0.01
N ALA A 268 -1.24 9.32 0.47
CA ALA A 268 -1.44 8.93 1.87
C ALA A 268 -2.69 9.56 2.55
N GLU A 269 -3.66 10.06 1.81
CA GLU A 269 -4.93 10.58 2.35
C GLU A 269 -5.88 9.43 2.66
N GLU A 270 -6.44 9.44 3.88
CA GLU A 270 -7.43 8.44 4.31
C GLU A 270 -8.77 8.66 3.60
N PRO A 271 -9.43 7.60 3.08
CA PRO A 271 -10.79 7.67 2.55
C PRO A 271 -11.82 8.16 3.57
N THR A 272 -12.59 9.19 3.22
CA THR A 272 -13.61 9.80 4.13
C THR A 272 -15.03 9.86 3.57
N LYS A 273 -15.21 9.61 2.25
CA LYS A 273 -16.53 9.71 1.59
C LYS A 273 -17.38 8.42 1.64
N GLY A 274 -17.01 7.46 2.48
CA GLY A 274 -17.75 6.20 2.64
C GLY A 274 -17.15 5.03 1.89
N LYS A 275 -17.93 3.96 1.75
CA LYS A 275 -17.49 2.68 1.17
C LYS A 275 -17.51 2.74 -0.36
N GLY A 276 -16.56 2.11 -1.02
CA GLY A 276 -16.45 2.03 -2.47
C GLY A 276 -15.02 2.11 -2.98
N LEU A 277 -14.87 2.34 -4.27
CA LEU A 277 -13.58 2.49 -4.94
C LEU A 277 -13.09 3.94 -4.86
N TYR A 278 -11.79 4.09 -4.60
CA TYR A 278 -11.07 5.37 -4.61
C TYR A 278 -9.92 5.32 -5.61
N PHE A 279 -9.58 6.46 -6.18
CA PHE A 279 -8.31 6.67 -6.84
C PHE A 279 -7.37 7.44 -5.90
N MET A 280 -6.12 7.03 -5.78
CA MET A 280 -5.10 7.80 -5.04
C MET A 280 -4.02 8.28 -6.01
N ASP A 281 -3.67 9.56 -5.92
CA ASP A 281 -2.52 10.10 -6.66
C ASP A 281 -1.23 9.45 -6.13
N THR A 282 -0.62 8.62 -6.96
CA THR A 282 0.66 7.96 -6.65
C THR A 282 1.51 7.84 -7.91
N SER A 283 2.82 7.79 -7.71
CA SER A 283 3.73 7.35 -8.78
C SER A 283 3.52 5.86 -9.10
N SER A 284 4.08 5.40 -10.21
CA SER A 284 4.14 3.97 -10.54
C SER A 284 5.30 3.21 -9.85
N ALA A 285 6.13 3.90 -9.07
CA ALA A 285 7.15 3.26 -8.26
C ALA A 285 6.48 2.36 -7.19
N ALA A 286 6.70 1.05 -7.29
CA ALA A 286 5.89 0.08 -6.56
C ALA A 286 5.93 0.29 -5.04
N ALA A 287 7.11 0.41 -4.45
CA ALA A 287 7.25 0.57 -3.01
C ALA A 287 6.70 1.91 -2.49
N GLU A 288 6.79 3.01 -3.28
CA GLU A 288 6.14 4.28 -2.94
C GLU A 288 4.62 4.17 -2.91
N CYS A 289 4.04 3.63 -3.98
CA CYS A 289 2.59 3.46 -4.11
C CYS A 289 2.01 2.63 -2.95
N VAL A 290 2.62 1.46 -2.66
CA VAL A 290 2.20 0.59 -1.55
C VAL A 290 2.33 1.32 -0.20
N THR A 291 3.45 2.03 0.03
CA THR A 291 3.66 2.79 1.28
C THR A 291 2.60 3.88 1.47
N LEU A 292 2.26 4.62 0.42
CA LEU A 292 1.24 5.68 0.48
C LEU A 292 -0.17 5.12 0.74
N GLN A 293 -0.51 3.99 0.10
CA GLN A 293 -1.79 3.32 0.30
C GLN A 293 -1.88 2.68 1.70
N ALA A 294 -0.81 2.06 2.18
CA ALA A 294 -0.73 1.59 3.58
C ALA A 294 -0.90 2.75 4.57
N ALA A 295 -0.25 3.90 4.34
CA ALA A 295 -0.40 5.09 5.18
C ALA A 295 -1.82 5.67 5.14
N ALA A 296 -2.56 5.50 4.06
CA ALA A 296 -3.98 5.86 3.97
C ALA A 296 -4.92 4.90 4.72
N GLY A 297 -4.38 3.84 5.32
CA GLY A 297 -5.13 2.89 6.16
C GLY A 297 -5.60 1.62 5.43
N PHE A 298 -5.16 1.38 4.18
CA PHE A 298 -5.42 0.10 3.51
C PHE A 298 -4.65 -1.01 4.24
N ASN A 299 -5.28 -2.17 4.41
CA ASN A 299 -4.80 -3.23 5.29
C ASN A 299 -4.48 -4.55 4.56
N ILE A 300 -4.74 -4.61 3.25
CA ILE A 300 -4.28 -5.63 2.30
C ILE A 300 -4.00 -4.96 0.95
N HIS A 301 -2.89 -5.34 0.32
CA HIS A 301 -2.53 -4.90 -1.02
C HIS A 301 -2.58 -6.06 -2.02
N LEU A 302 -3.21 -5.84 -3.19
CA LEU A 302 -3.17 -6.77 -4.31
C LEU A 302 -2.15 -6.31 -5.34
N PHE A 303 -1.27 -7.21 -5.75
CA PHE A 303 -0.18 -6.88 -6.66
C PHE A 303 -0.17 -7.83 -7.88
N PRO A 304 -1.00 -7.56 -8.91
CA PRO A 304 -0.90 -8.29 -10.16
C PRO A 304 0.45 -8.01 -10.85
N THR A 305 1.08 -9.08 -11.32
CA THR A 305 2.38 -9.02 -11.99
C THR A 305 2.44 -9.96 -13.18
N GLY A 306 3.09 -9.54 -14.26
CA GLY A 306 3.36 -10.38 -15.42
C GLY A 306 4.63 -11.21 -15.23
N GLN A 307 5.75 -10.54 -15.00
CA GLN A 307 7.08 -11.16 -14.97
C GLN A 307 7.56 -11.52 -13.56
N GLY A 308 6.74 -11.24 -12.53
CA GLY A 308 7.08 -11.41 -11.12
C GLY A 308 7.63 -10.12 -10.51
N ASN A 309 7.40 -9.95 -9.22
CA ASN A 309 7.89 -8.81 -8.46
C ASN A 309 8.16 -9.23 -7.02
N ILE A 310 9.14 -8.60 -6.37
CA ILE A 310 9.56 -8.93 -5.01
C ILE A 310 9.03 -7.96 -3.95
N VAL A 311 8.50 -6.79 -4.33
CA VAL A 311 8.10 -5.74 -3.39
C VAL A 311 7.08 -6.26 -2.38
N GLY A 312 7.39 -6.06 -1.08
CA GLY A 312 6.49 -6.23 0.04
C GLY A 312 6.19 -4.89 0.71
N ASN A 313 5.68 -4.95 1.94
CA ASN A 313 5.53 -3.78 2.81
C ASN A 313 5.61 -4.25 4.26
N PRO A 314 6.21 -3.46 5.18
CA PRO A 314 6.42 -3.90 6.56
C PRO A 314 5.15 -4.05 7.39
N ILE A 315 4.05 -3.40 7.01
CA ILE A 315 2.80 -3.40 7.79
C ILE A 315 1.58 -3.88 7.01
N GLU A 316 1.62 -3.83 5.67
CA GLU A 316 0.51 -4.23 4.79
C GLU A 316 0.90 -5.51 4.04
N PRO A 317 0.17 -6.63 4.20
CA PRO A 317 0.44 -7.84 3.43
C PRO A 317 0.19 -7.59 1.93
N VAL A 318 1.17 -7.91 1.09
CA VAL A 318 1.14 -7.75 -0.37
C VAL A 318 0.89 -9.10 -1.03
N VAL A 319 -0.32 -9.30 -1.52
CA VAL A 319 -0.77 -10.52 -2.20
C VAL A 319 -0.41 -10.43 -3.69
N LYS A 320 0.55 -11.23 -4.13
CA LYS A 320 0.96 -11.26 -5.54
C LYS A 320 0.19 -12.30 -6.33
N LEU A 321 -0.31 -11.88 -7.50
CA LEU A 321 -0.94 -12.79 -8.45
C LEU A 321 -0.33 -12.65 -9.84
N THR A 322 -0.29 -13.75 -10.58
CA THR A 322 0.15 -13.75 -11.97
C THR A 322 -0.69 -14.67 -12.84
N ALA A 323 -0.82 -14.30 -14.10
CA ALA A 323 -1.37 -15.15 -15.15
C ALA A 323 -0.28 -15.72 -16.08
N ASN A 324 0.98 -15.35 -15.88
CA ASN A 324 2.09 -15.80 -16.72
C ASN A 324 2.63 -17.16 -16.22
N PRO A 325 2.46 -18.26 -16.99
CA PRO A 325 2.94 -19.58 -16.57
C PRO A 325 4.47 -19.67 -16.45
N LEU A 326 5.22 -18.80 -17.15
CA LEU A 326 6.68 -18.75 -17.01
C LEU A 326 7.08 -18.15 -15.67
N THR A 327 6.34 -17.14 -15.21
CA THR A 327 6.54 -16.54 -13.88
C THR A 327 6.17 -17.51 -12.77
N VAL A 328 5.06 -18.24 -12.91
CA VAL A 328 4.71 -19.31 -11.96
C VAL A 328 5.83 -20.34 -11.86
N LYS A 329 6.42 -20.72 -12.98
CA LYS A 329 7.54 -21.71 -13.01
C LYS A 329 8.84 -21.15 -12.45
N GLY A 330 9.17 -19.88 -12.77
CA GLY A 330 10.49 -19.28 -12.47
C GLY A 330 10.56 -18.52 -11.15
N MET A 331 9.42 -17.99 -10.67
CA MET A 331 9.31 -17.17 -9.47
C MET A 331 8.10 -17.57 -8.58
N GLY A 332 7.75 -18.86 -8.59
CA GLY A 332 6.58 -19.35 -7.85
C GLY A 332 6.61 -19.07 -6.35
N GLU A 333 7.80 -18.94 -5.74
CA GLU A 333 7.98 -18.57 -4.33
C GLU A 333 7.51 -17.14 -4.00
N HIS A 334 7.34 -16.29 -5.03
CA HIS A 334 6.84 -14.92 -4.87
C HIS A 334 5.34 -14.78 -5.18
N ILE A 335 4.67 -15.85 -5.65
CA ILE A 335 3.30 -15.79 -6.15
C ILE A 335 2.33 -16.43 -5.13
N ASP A 336 1.40 -15.64 -4.63
CA ASP A 336 0.33 -16.09 -3.71
C ASP A 336 -0.85 -16.71 -4.43
N CYS A 337 -1.15 -16.25 -5.65
CA CYS A 337 -2.30 -16.68 -6.44
C CYS A 337 -1.90 -16.85 -7.92
N ASP A 338 -1.96 -18.09 -8.40
CA ASP A 338 -1.76 -18.45 -9.81
C ASP A 338 -3.10 -18.50 -10.54
N VAL A 339 -3.25 -17.62 -11.54
CA VAL A 339 -4.44 -17.57 -12.42
C VAL A 339 -4.08 -17.82 -13.89
N SER A 340 -2.93 -18.45 -14.15
CA SER A 340 -2.42 -18.74 -15.50
C SER A 340 -3.37 -19.62 -16.32
N LYS A 341 -4.20 -20.42 -15.68
CA LYS A 341 -5.23 -21.26 -16.30
C LYS A 341 -6.29 -20.50 -17.11
N ILE A 342 -6.42 -19.19 -16.92
CA ILE A 342 -7.24 -18.33 -17.79
C ILE A 342 -6.75 -18.39 -19.23
N LEU A 343 -5.43 -18.33 -19.43
CA LEU A 343 -4.82 -18.30 -20.76
C LEU A 343 -4.97 -19.63 -21.50
N SER A 344 -4.97 -20.75 -20.78
CA SER A 344 -5.23 -22.08 -21.35
C SER A 344 -6.74 -22.41 -21.48
N ARG A 345 -7.64 -21.49 -21.04
CA ARG A 345 -9.09 -21.67 -21.02
C ARG A 345 -9.58 -22.79 -20.09
N GLU A 346 -8.76 -23.19 -19.13
CA GLU A 346 -9.12 -24.14 -18.07
C GLU A 346 -9.80 -23.47 -16.87
N MET A 347 -9.79 -22.13 -16.83
CA MET A 347 -10.41 -21.29 -15.81
C MET A 347 -11.04 -20.08 -16.49
N ASN A 348 -12.23 -19.72 -16.13
CA ASN A 348 -12.84 -18.46 -16.58
C ASN A 348 -12.54 -17.32 -15.60
N LEU A 349 -12.82 -16.09 -16.01
CA LEU A 349 -12.51 -14.88 -15.23
C LEU A 349 -13.22 -14.85 -13.87
N SER A 350 -14.47 -15.35 -13.80
CA SER A 350 -15.20 -15.39 -12.53
C SER A 350 -14.59 -16.39 -11.54
N GLU A 351 -14.13 -17.54 -12.03
CA GLU A 351 -13.44 -18.56 -11.22
C GLU A 351 -12.09 -18.03 -10.72
N ALA A 352 -11.35 -17.31 -11.56
CA ALA A 352 -10.09 -16.67 -11.15
C ALA A 352 -10.31 -15.60 -10.07
N GLY A 353 -11.34 -14.76 -10.22
CA GLY A 353 -11.72 -13.81 -9.18
C GLY A 353 -12.11 -14.49 -7.87
N ASP A 354 -12.83 -15.62 -7.93
CA ASP A 354 -13.16 -16.42 -6.74
C ASP A 354 -11.90 -16.97 -6.06
N GLU A 355 -10.90 -17.42 -6.82
CA GLU A 355 -9.65 -17.93 -6.26
C GLU A 355 -8.82 -16.82 -5.62
N LEU A 356 -8.78 -15.63 -6.24
CA LEU A 356 -8.13 -14.47 -5.66
C LEU A 356 -8.84 -14.01 -4.37
N ILE A 357 -10.18 -14.03 -4.31
CA ILE A 357 -10.95 -13.72 -3.09
C ILE A 357 -10.60 -14.72 -1.99
N LYS A 358 -10.58 -16.02 -2.27
CA LYS A 358 -10.18 -17.05 -1.29
C LYS A 358 -8.76 -16.80 -0.75
N THR A 359 -7.83 -16.49 -1.64
CA THR A 359 -6.45 -16.18 -1.24
C THR A 359 -6.40 -14.94 -0.36
N THR A 360 -7.08 -13.86 -0.74
CA THR A 360 -7.17 -12.61 0.03
C THR A 360 -7.79 -12.84 1.41
N LEU A 361 -8.86 -13.62 1.51
CA LEU A 361 -9.49 -13.94 2.80
C LEU A 361 -8.59 -14.82 3.70
N ARG A 362 -7.84 -15.76 3.12
CA ARG A 362 -6.84 -16.52 3.90
C ARG A 362 -5.77 -15.61 4.47
N VAL A 363 -5.31 -14.61 3.69
CA VAL A 363 -4.34 -13.60 4.14
C VAL A 363 -4.95 -12.70 5.20
N ALA A 364 -6.20 -12.24 5.03
CA ALA A 364 -6.93 -11.48 6.04
C ALA A 364 -7.03 -12.23 7.37
N ASN A 365 -7.25 -13.54 7.31
CA ASN A 365 -7.33 -14.44 8.48
C ASN A 365 -5.96 -14.83 9.06
N GLY A 366 -4.85 -14.28 8.55
CA GLY A 366 -3.54 -14.42 9.14
C GLY A 366 -2.54 -15.31 8.40
N ARG A 367 -2.90 -15.89 7.22
CA ARG A 367 -1.89 -16.50 6.37
C ARG A 367 -0.87 -15.45 5.96
N LEU A 368 0.41 -15.73 6.09
CA LEU A 368 1.47 -14.88 5.55
C LEU A 368 1.43 -14.92 4.02
N THR A 369 1.72 -13.77 3.40
CA THR A 369 2.01 -13.72 1.96
C THR A 369 3.41 -14.23 1.68
N CYS A 370 3.70 -14.55 0.42
CA CYS A 370 5.05 -14.91 -0.01
C CYS A 370 6.06 -13.81 0.32
N ALA A 371 5.68 -12.54 0.11
CA ALA A 371 6.54 -11.40 0.45
C ALA A 371 6.87 -11.34 1.95
N GLU A 372 5.89 -11.53 2.83
CA GLU A 372 6.11 -11.57 4.28
C GLU A 372 7.01 -12.74 4.68
N ALA A 373 6.77 -13.94 4.13
CA ALA A 373 7.55 -15.14 4.42
C ALA A 373 9.02 -15.02 3.97
N LEU A 374 9.27 -14.30 2.87
CA LEU A 374 10.61 -14.02 2.35
C LEU A 374 11.28 -12.79 3.02
N GLY A 375 10.55 -12.08 3.88
CA GLY A 375 11.06 -10.92 4.61
C GLY A 375 11.14 -9.63 3.79
N HIS A 376 10.40 -9.53 2.69
CA HIS A 376 10.30 -8.31 1.89
C HIS A 376 9.47 -7.27 2.63
N LYS A 377 10.06 -6.10 2.87
CA LYS A 377 9.49 -5.04 3.72
C LYS A 377 9.91 -3.64 3.24
N GLU A 378 9.74 -3.41 1.96
CA GLU A 378 10.09 -2.14 1.32
C GLU A 378 9.20 -1.02 1.88
N PHE A 379 9.83 -0.04 2.53
CA PHE A 379 9.20 1.18 3.05
C PHE A 379 9.86 2.38 2.39
N VAL A 380 9.20 3.00 1.43
CA VAL A 380 9.76 4.08 0.62
C VAL A 380 8.91 5.32 0.77
N MET A 381 9.51 6.34 1.39
CA MET A 381 8.88 7.66 1.54
C MET A 381 8.97 8.44 0.24
N THR A 382 7.88 9.03 -0.19
CA THR A 382 7.85 9.96 -1.33
C THR A 382 8.38 11.32 -0.94
N LYS A 383 9.21 11.91 -1.79
CA LYS A 383 9.75 13.26 -1.66
C LYS A 383 9.52 14.05 -2.94
N LEU A 384 8.94 15.25 -2.80
CA LEU A 384 8.53 16.08 -3.93
C LEU A 384 9.62 17.07 -4.39
N TYR A 385 10.41 17.62 -3.45
CA TYR A 385 11.33 18.71 -3.73
C TYR A 385 12.71 18.45 -3.13
N ARG A 386 13.69 19.25 -3.55
CA ARG A 386 15.00 19.29 -2.90
C ARG A 386 14.85 19.82 -1.46
N SER A 387 15.68 19.32 -0.54
CA SER A 387 15.72 19.86 0.82
C SER A 387 16.27 21.29 0.83
N ALA A 388 15.84 22.09 1.82
CA ALA A 388 16.31 23.45 2.03
C ALA A 388 17.78 23.48 2.55
#